data_df24653cb5fd1e0f5745f7dc34ce4b47
#
_entry.id   df24653cb5fd1e0f5745f7dc34ce4b47
#
_cell.length_a   1.000
_cell.length_b   1.000
_cell.length_c   1.000
_cell.angle_alpha   90.00
_cell.angle_beta   90.00
_cell.angle_gamma   90.00
#
_symmetry.space_group_name_H-M   'P 1'
#
loop_
_entity.id
_entity.type
_entity.pdbx_description
1 polymer ?
#
loop_
_entity_poly.entity_id
_entity_poly.type
_entity_poly.pdbx_seq_one_letter_code
_entity_poly.pdbx_strand_id
1 'polypeptide(L)' 'MTEQEIIMLGVAIDTHVKMLLNEEEAYKHTGNTDAIKECLAEVRRFKALKEKLENGYGQ' A
#
# COMPACT_ATOMS: atom_id res chain seq x y z
N MET A 1 -9.59 10.58 14.95
CA MET A 1 -8.17 10.83 14.61
C MET A 1 -7.95 12.27 14.19
N THR A 2 -6.81 12.83 14.54
CA THR A 2 -6.46 14.16 14.08
C THR A 2 -6.01 14.14 12.61
N GLU A 3 -6.02 15.31 11.98
CA GLU A 3 -5.52 15.45 10.61
C GLU A 3 -4.08 14.97 10.50
N GLN A 4 -3.25 15.32 11.48
CA GLN A 4 -1.85 14.95 11.49
C GLN A 4 -1.66 13.43 11.58
N GLU A 5 -2.48 12.76 12.39
CA GLU A 5 -2.45 11.30 12.48
C GLU A 5 -2.82 10.63 11.16
N ILE A 6 -3.81 11.18 10.46
CA ILE A 6 -4.24 10.66 9.16
C ILE A 6 -3.14 10.84 8.12
N ILE A 7 -2.47 11.99 8.13
CA ILE A 7 -1.33 12.24 7.24
C ILE A 7 -0.21 11.24 7.53
N MET A 8 0.11 11.02 8.79
CA MET A 8 1.15 10.06 9.18
C MET A 8 0.81 8.64 8.74
N LEU A 9 -0.43 8.21 8.90
CA LEU A 9 -0.88 6.90 8.45
C LEU A 9 -0.79 6.80 6.94
N GLY A 10 -1.18 7.84 6.21
CA GLY A 10 -1.08 7.88 4.75
C GLY A 10 0.37 7.73 4.28
N VAL A 11 1.30 8.41 4.94
CA VAL A 11 2.74 8.29 4.63
C VAL A 11 3.23 6.87 4.90
N ALA A 12 2.82 6.28 6.02
CA ALA A 12 3.20 4.91 6.35
C ALA A 12 2.68 3.91 5.31
N ILE A 13 1.45 4.10 4.86
CA ILE A 13 0.86 3.26 3.82
C ILE A 13 1.64 3.41 2.51
N ASP A 14 1.97 4.63 2.10
CA ASP A 14 2.75 4.88 0.89
C ASP A 14 4.12 4.22 0.95
N THR A 15 4.79 4.30 2.09
CA THR A 15 6.09 3.67 2.29
C THR A 15 5.98 2.16 2.17
N HIS A 16 4.94 1.57 2.77
CA HIS A 16 4.72 0.13 2.70
C HIS A 16 4.39 -0.32 1.27
N VAL A 17 3.60 0.46 0.54
CA VAL A 17 3.29 0.17 -0.86
C VAL A 17 4.56 0.20 -1.71
N LYS A 18 5.46 1.16 -1.47
CA LYS A 18 6.76 1.19 -2.17
C LYS A 18 7.57 -0.06 -1.89
N MET A 19 7.59 -0.52 -0.65
CA MET A 19 8.27 -1.77 -0.28
C MET A 19 7.70 -2.96 -1.04
N LEU A 20 6.37 -3.06 -1.11
CA LEU A 20 5.70 -4.14 -1.81
C LEU A 20 6.01 -4.12 -3.30
N LEU A 21 6.05 -2.93 -3.91
CA LEU A 21 6.40 -2.80 -5.33
C LEU A 21 7.84 -3.19 -5.60
N ASN A 22 8.76 -2.89 -4.67
CA ASN A 22 10.16 -3.34 -4.77
C ASN A 22 10.26 -4.86 -4.67
N GLU A 23 9.49 -5.47 -3.77
CA GLU A 23 9.43 -6.93 -3.65
C GLU A 23 8.88 -7.57 -4.92
N GLU A 24 7.85 -6.97 -5.51
CA GLU A 24 7.29 -7.44 -6.77
C GLU A 24 8.36 -7.47 -7.86
N GLU A 25 9.16 -6.41 -7.96
CA GLU A 25 10.27 -6.35 -8.93
C GLU A 25 11.25 -7.51 -8.72
N ALA A 26 11.61 -7.77 -7.47
CA ALA A 26 12.51 -8.88 -7.15
C ALA A 26 11.89 -10.22 -7.54
N TYR A 27 10.61 -10.42 -7.28
CA TYR A 27 9.93 -11.65 -7.64
C TYR A 27 9.80 -11.84 -9.16
N LYS A 28 9.72 -10.77 -9.92
CA LYS A 28 9.74 -10.83 -11.39
C LYS A 28 11.04 -11.45 -11.89
N HIS A 29 12.17 -11.12 -11.27
CA HIS A 29 13.46 -11.67 -11.65
C HIS A 29 13.57 -13.16 -11.37
N THR A 30 12.86 -13.67 -10.38
CA THR A 30 12.86 -15.09 -10.01
C THR A 30 11.71 -15.87 -10.66
N GLY A 31 10.79 -15.18 -11.32
CA GLY A 31 9.62 -15.81 -11.94
C GLY A 31 8.60 -16.32 -10.94
N ASN A 32 8.58 -15.80 -9.73
CA ASN A 32 7.65 -16.25 -8.68
C ASN A 32 6.28 -15.56 -8.87
N THR A 33 5.46 -16.14 -9.72
CA THR A 33 4.17 -15.59 -10.12
C THR A 33 3.20 -15.43 -8.94
N ASP A 34 3.18 -16.42 -8.04
CA ASP A 34 2.26 -16.38 -6.90
C ASP A 34 2.61 -15.24 -5.95
N ALA A 35 3.89 -15.03 -5.68
CA ALA A 35 4.34 -13.93 -4.84
C ALA A 35 4.01 -12.58 -5.47
N ILE A 36 4.14 -12.45 -6.80
CA ILE A 36 3.78 -11.24 -7.52
C ILE A 36 2.29 -10.93 -7.33
N LYS A 37 1.43 -11.94 -7.49
CA LYS A 37 -0.01 -11.76 -7.31
C LYS A 37 -0.36 -11.32 -5.89
N GLU A 38 0.29 -11.90 -4.88
CA GLU A 38 0.08 -11.52 -3.49
C GLU A 38 0.51 -10.07 -3.22
N CYS A 39 1.67 -9.67 -3.74
CA CYS A 39 2.14 -8.30 -3.60
C CYS A 39 1.15 -7.31 -4.21
N LEU A 40 0.67 -7.58 -5.42
CA LEU A 40 -0.28 -6.70 -6.09
C LEU A 40 -1.62 -6.63 -5.35
N ALA A 41 -2.08 -7.75 -4.80
CA ALA A 41 -3.31 -7.77 -4.02
C ALA A 41 -3.18 -6.90 -2.76
N GLU A 42 -2.03 -6.99 -2.08
CA GLU A 42 -1.78 -6.16 -0.90
C GLU A 42 -1.66 -4.68 -1.26
N VAL A 43 -1.00 -4.34 -2.35
CA VAL A 43 -0.90 -2.96 -2.83
C VAL A 43 -2.30 -2.38 -3.02
N ARG A 44 -3.22 -3.13 -3.64
CA ARG A 44 -4.59 -2.68 -3.83
C ARG A 44 -5.31 -2.44 -2.51
N ARG A 45 -5.13 -3.35 -1.54
CA ARG A 45 -5.76 -3.21 -0.22
C ARG A 45 -5.28 -1.97 0.51
N PHE A 46 -3.97 -1.72 0.50
CA PHE A 46 -3.41 -0.56 1.17
C PHE A 46 -3.79 0.74 0.49
N LYS A 47 -3.85 0.77 -0.83
CA LYS A 47 -4.33 1.95 -1.56
C LYS A 47 -5.80 2.23 -1.25
N ALA A 48 -6.63 1.19 -1.19
CA ALA A 48 -8.04 1.35 -0.84
C ALA A 48 -8.20 1.84 0.59
N LEU A 49 -7.38 1.34 1.51
CA LEU A 49 -7.38 1.78 2.91
C LEU A 49 -7.02 3.26 3.03
N LYS A 50 -5.98 3.68 2.31
CA LYS A 50 -5.56 5.08 2.29
C LYS A 50 -6.69 5.97 1.79
N GLU A 51 -7.34 5.57 0.70
CA GLU A 51 -8.46 6.32 0.15
C GLU A 51 -9.61 6.45 1.16
N LYS A 52 -9.92 5.38 1.88
CA LYS A 52 -10.92 5.41 2.95
C LYS A 52 -10.56 6.39 4.06
N LEU A 53 -9.31 6.39 4.47
CA LEU A 53 -8.84 7.31 5.51
C LEU A 53 -9.02 8.76 5.08
N GLU A 54 -8.62 9.08 3.84
CA GLU A 54 -8.73 10.43 3.32
C GLU A 54 -10.18 10.87 3.16
N ASN A 55 -11.01 10.01 2.59
CA ASN A 55 -12.43 10.31 2.37
C ASN A 55 -13.22 10.36 3.67
N GLY A 56 -12.94 9.44 4.58
CA GLY A 56 -13.60 9.43 5.88
C GLY A 56 -13.30 10.67 6.71
N TYR A 57 -12.07 11.18 6.60
CA TYR A 57 -11.70 12.40 7.31
C TYR A 57 -12.35 13.64 6.70
N GLY A 58 -12.48 13.65 5.38
CA GLY A 58 -13.03 14.81 4.65
C GLY A 58 -14.54 15.02 4.86
N GLN A 59 -15.18 14.10 5.56
CA GLN A 59 -16.60 14.20 5.86
C GLN A 59 -16.81 14.67 7.30
#